data_db32fbb63d3b0c7386e3514c2d747eee
#
_entry.id   db32fbb63d3b0c7386e3514c2d747eee
#
_cell.length_a   1.000
_cell.length_b   1.000
_cell.length_c   1.000
_cell.angle_alpha   90.00
_cell.angle_beta   90.00
_cell.angle_gamma   90.00
#
_symmetry.space_group_name_H-M   'P 1'
#
loop_
_entity.id
_entity.type
_entity.pdbx_description
1 polymer ?
#
loop_
_entity_poly.entity_id
_entity_poly.type
_entity_poly.pdbx_seq_one_letter_code
_entity_poly.pdbx_strand_id
1 'polypeptide(L)'
;MRTLLFAAIVALVSVPGFAQATSSTSAQLVQTPRTTAGEATLATPAGHVVNGGISGYNYVEPGSLKISIHGAKLSGEYTGTVPLNLWRRWFVKANARASIGRASYDGWCAPWLITPDSRSPNGYLLDVGEYTPCDDAGNKDWYLEARGLIGRDFIFRSWAWSPEVGVGVRHLSNGISGINGFRTDNYLYVPIGITARTHVGSRVLSFNVESDLLVHGWQTTRHSLLGDGVVPATPTAPEFTIDGFSDVSFDQRGGWAVRASARYPIYRRLLLEPYVLYWRVADSDVSVETATFTVNGVPAREQLTFLEPMNTTREVGVKLGLRF
;
A
#
# COMPACT_ATOMS: atom_id res chain seq x y z
N MET A 1 8.96 -5.99 -20.94
CA MET A 1 9.11 -7.09 -19.95
C MET A 1 8.44 -6.79 -18.59
N ARG A 2 7.47 -5.88 -18.51
CA ARG A 2 6.86 -5.42 -17.22
C ARG A 2 5.50 -6.05 -16.88
N THR A 3 4.91 -6.86 -17.77
CA THR A 3 3.54 -7.37 -17.62
C THR A 3 3.43 -8.79 -17.04
N LEU A 4 4.52 -9.48 -16.76
CA LEU A 4 4.51 -10.90 -16.37
C LEU A 4 4.51 -11.17 -14.85
N LEU A 5 4.72 -10.17 -13.98
CA LEU A 5 4.78 -10.40 -12.53
C LEU A 5 3.39 -10.47 -11.86
N PHE A 6 2.36 -9.88 -12.46
CA PHE A 6 1.01 -9.86 -11.88
C PHE A 6 0.21 -11.18 -12.06
N ALA A 7 0.57 -12.01 -13.05
CA ALA A 7 -0.14 -13.26 -13.33
C ALA A 7 0.22 -14.41 -12.38
N ALA A 8 1.36 -14.35 -11.70
CA ALA A 8 1.84 -15.46 -10.87
C ALA A 8 1.18 -15.56 -9.47
N ILE A 9 0.56 -14.50 -8.98
CA ILE A 9 -0.01 -14.45 -7.61
C ILE A 9 -1.45 -14.96 -7.58
N VAL A 10 -2.18 -14.89 -8.69
CA VAL A 10 -3.58 -15.36 -8.76
C VAL A 10 -3.70 -16.89 -8.95
N ALA A 11 -2.64 -17.56 -9.43
CA ALA A 11 -2.66 -19.00 -9.71
C ALA A 11 -2.52 -19.92 -8.46
N LEU A 12 -2.27 -19.38 -7.28
CA LEU A 12 -2.06 -20.17 -6.05
C LEU A 12 -3.35 -20.48 -5.26
N VAL A 13 -4.52 -20.09 -5.73
CA VAL A 13 -5.80 -20.29 -5.04
C VAL A 13 -6.58 -21.52 -5.52
N SER A 14 -6.16 -22.18 -6.58
CA SER A 14 -6.79 -23.43 -7.04
C SER A 14 -5.98 -24.66 -6.61
N VAL A 15 -6.18 -25.12 -5.37
CA VAL A 15 -5.71 -26.44 -4.91
C VAL A 15 -6.77 -27.48 -5.25
N PRO A 16 -6.53 -28.42 -6.16
CA PRO A 16 -7.43 -29.56 -6.36
C PRO A 16 -7.36 -30.49 -5.15
N GLY A 17 -8.52 -31.06 -4.78
CA GLY A 17 -8.66 -31.96 -3.65
C GLY A 17 -7.72 -33.16 -3.73
N PHE A 18 -6.95 -33.39 -2.68
CA PHE A 18 -6.15 -34.57 -2.51
C PHE A 18 -7.04 -35.75 -2.11
N ALA A 19 -7.07 -36.76 -2.97
CA ALA A 19 -7.64 -38.06 -2.69
C ALA A 19 -6.88 -38.74 -1.54
N GLN A 20 -7.59 -39.29 -0.57
CA GLN A 20 -7.05 -40.12 0.49
C GLN A 20 -6.54 -41.45 -0.06
N ALA A 21 -5.25 -41.68 0.02
CA ALA A 21 -4.67 -43.01 -0.15
C ALA A 21 -4.54 -43.65 1.26
N THR A 22 -5.33 -44.67 1.52
CA THR A 22 -5.20 -45.54 2.69
C THR A 22 -4.06 -46.49 2.52
N SER A 23 -2.96 -46.33 3.23
CA SER A 23 -1.97 -47.38 3.43
C SER A 23 -1.80 -47.68 4.92
N SER A 24 -2.23 -48.87 5.31
CA SER A 24 -2.00 -49.43 6.65
C SER A 24 -0.54 -49.91 6.77
N THR A 25 0.25 -49.22 7.59
CA THR A 25 1.53 -49.72 8.08
C THR A 25 1.59 -49.48 9.57
N SER A 26 1.68 -50.54 10.35
CA SER A 26 1.85 -50.56 11.78
C SER A 26 3.15 -49.88 12.17
N ALA A 27 3.11 -48.71 12.71
CA ALA A 27 4.25 -48.01 13.27
C ALA A 27 4.03 -47.79 14.77
N GLN A 28 5.03 -48.09 15.54
CA GLN A 28 5.16 -47.95 16.99
C GLN A 28 4.66 -46.60 17.50
N LEU A 29 3.83 -46.68 18.55
CA LEU A 29 3.33 -45.54 19.31
C LEU A 29 4.50 -44.75 19.96
N VAL A 30 5.05 -43.79 19.24
CA VAL A 30 5.72 -42.66 19.90
C VAL A 30 4.62 -41.88 20.58
N GLN A 31 4.61 -41.87 21.91
CA GLN A 31 3.67 -41.09 22.72
C GLN A 31 3.82 -39.61 22.34
N THR A 32 2.94 -39.12 21.50
CA THR A 32 2.77 -37.69 21.22
C THR A 32 2.34 -37.01 22.51
N PRO A 33 3.02 -35.92 22.94
CA PRO A 33 2.56 -35.15 24.09
C PRO A 33 1.10 -34.77 23.86
N ARG A 34 0.22 -35.13 24.80
CA ARG A 34 -1.21 -34.77 24.75
C ARG A 34 -1.29 -33.26 24.81
N THR A 35 -1.65 -32.60 23.70
CA THR A 35 -2.02 -31.21 23.67
C THR A 35 -3.28 -31.05 24.51
N THR A 36 -3.27 -30.23 25.55
CA THR A 36 -4.48 -29.98 26.36
C THR A 36 -5.52 -29.26 25.49
N ALA A 37 -6.81 -29.48 25.76
CA ALA A 37 -7.89 -28.85 24.98
C ALA A 37 -7.77 -27.31 24.94
N GLY A 38 -7.23 -26.67 25.99
CA GLY A 38 -6.96 -25.24 26.03
C GLY A 38 -5.83 -24.78 25.10
N GLU A 39 -4.78 -25.60 24.91
CA GLU A 39 -3.70 -25.30 23.97
C GLU A 39 -4.16 -25.37 22.51
N ALA A 40 -5.02 -26.31 22.18
CA ALA A 40 -5.54 -26.45 20.82
C ALA A 40 -6.39 -25.23 20.39
N THR A 41 -7.06 -24.58 21.33
CA THR A 41 -7.88 -23.39 21.04
C THR A 41 -7.05 -22.10 20.85
N LEU A 42 -5.82 -22.05 21.38
CA LEU A 42 -4.91 -20.90 21.23
C LEU A 42 -4.02 -21.00 19.98
N ALA A 43 -3.91 -22.16 19.35
CA ALA A 43 -3.19 -22.30 18.09
C ALA A 43 -3.80 -21.42 16.99
N THR A 44 -2.99 -21.07 15.99
CA THR A 44 -3.47 -20.32 14.83
C THR A 44 -4.58 -21.11 14.14
N PRO A 45 -5.82 -20.58 14.09
CA PRO A 45 -6.94 -21.33 13.53
C PRO A 45 -6.80 -21.44 12.01
N ALA A 46 -7.00 -22.64 11.50
CA ALA A 46 -7.21 -22.86 10.06
C ALA A 46 -8.51 -22.22 9.59
N GLY A 47 -8.61 -21.94 8.31
CA GLY A 47 -9.83 -21.45 7.66
C GLY A 47 -9.68 -20.09 7.03
N HIS A 48 -10.81 -19.44 6.79
CA HIS A 48 -10.92 -18.22 6.03
C HIS A 48 -11.58 -17.13 6.87
N VAL A 49 -11.14 -15.89 6.70
CA VAL A 49 -11.78 -14.70 7.27
C VAL A 49 -11.96 -13.69 6.15
N VAL A 50 -13.17 -13.16 6.02
CA VAL A 50 -13.49 -12.03 5.14
C VAL A 50 -13.90 -10.86 6.03
N ASN A 51 -13.25 -9.73 5.85
CA ASN A 51 -13.49 -8.50 6.60
C ASN A 51 -13.99 -7.39 5.67
N GLY A 52 -14.88 -6.55 6.17
CA GLY A 52 -15.21 -5.23 5.62
C GLY A 52 -14.96 -4.17 6.68
N GLY A 53 -14.50 -2.98 6.27
CA GLY A 53 -14.15 -1.95 7.25
C GLY A 53 -14.15 -0.54 6.70
N ILE A 54 -14.02 0.41 7.63
CA ILE A 54 -13.86 1.84 7.36
C ILE A 54 -12.62 2.34 8.05
N SER A 55 -11.96 3.35 7.45
CA SER A 55 -10.79 3.99 8.02
C SER A 55 -10.72 5.47 7.70
N GLY A 56 -10.05 6.23 8.58
CA GLY A 56 -9.48 7.52 8.29
C GLY A 56 -8.06 7.35 7.74
N TYR A 57 -7.72 8.11 6.72
CA TYR A 57 -6.45 8.09 6.02
C TYR A 57 -5.83 9.48 5.98
N ASN A 58 -4.52 9.56 6.21
CA ASN A 58 -3.75 10.79 6.10
C ASN A 58 -2.35 10.47 5.57
N TYR A 59 -2.01 11.06 4.42
CA TYR A 59 -0.69 11.07 3.82
C TYR A 59 -0.09 12.47 4.00
N VAL A 60 1.19 12.56 4.31
CA VAL A 60 1.89 13.84 4.55
C VAL A 60 3.30 13.75 3.96
N GLU A 61 3.68 14.79 3.22
CA GLU A 61 5.07 15.09 2.84
C GLU A 61 5.56 16.21 3.76
N PRO A 62 6.45 15.91 4.74
CA PRO A 62 6.85 16.89 5.75
C PRO A 62 8.00 17.78 5.26
N GLY A 63 7.94 18.30 4.05
CA GLY A 63 8.91 19.24 3.49
C GLY A 63 8.62 20.69 3.86
N SER A 64 9.37 21.64 3.26
CA SER A 64 9.13 23.09 3.37
C SER A 64 7.75 23.46 2.80
N LEU A 65 7.35 22.78 1.73
CA LEU A 65 6.01 22.82 1.15
C LEU A 65 5.23 21.62 1.68
N LYS A 66 4.67 21.78 2.88
CA LYS A 66 3.92 20.72 3.54
C LYS A 66 2.69 20.34 2.71
N ILE A 67 2.67 19.08 2.19
CA ILE A 67 1.55 18.52 1.46
C ILE A 67 0.83 17.52 2.36
N SER A 68 -0.50 17.53 2.33
CA SER A 68 -1.35 16.58 3.05
C SER A 68 -2.46 16.07 2.13
N ILE A 69 -2.65 14.73 2.11
CA ILE A 69 -3.79 14.11 1.43
C ILE A 69 -4.54 13.31 2.49
N HIS A 70 -5.80 13.65 2.72
CA HIS A 70 -6.58 13.02 3.78
C HIS A 70 -8.00 12.67 3.33
N GLY A 71 -8.60 11.66 3.99
CA GLY A 71 -9.95 11.22 3.66
C GLY A 71 -10.39 9.98 4.40
N ALA A 72 -11.56 9.50 4.05
CA ALA A 72 -12.11 8.24 4.54
C ALA A 72 -12.09 7.18 3.45
N LYS A 73 -11.85 5.92 3.85
CA LYS A 73 -11.80 4.76 2.94
C LYS A 73 -12.70 3.64 3.43
N LEU A 74 -13.29 2.94 2.47
CA LEU A 74 -13.88 1.62 2.66
C LEU A 74 -12.85 0.56 2.31
N SER A 75 -12.80 -0.53 3.06
CA SER A 75 -11.86 -1.62 2.82
C SER A 75 -12.55 -2.98 2.86
N GLY A 76 -12.05 -3.89 2.01
CA GLY A 76 -12.32 -5.32 2.05
C GLY A 76 -11.00 -6.07 2.28
N GLU A 77 -11.02 -7.14 3.07
CA GLU A 77 -9.84 -7.95 3.32
C GLU A 77 -10.22 -9.43 3.40
N TYR A 78 -9.42 -10.27 2.75
CA TYR A 78 -9.48 -11.71 2.88
C TYR A 78 -8.21 -12.24 3.54
N THR A 79 -8.35 -13.20 4.45
CA THR A 79 -7.25 -13.94 5.05
C THR A 79 -7.57 -15.43 5.01
N GLY A 80 -6.71 -16.21 4.34
CA GLY A 80 -6.72 -17.67 4.36
C GLY A 80 -5.55 -18.19 5.20
N THR A 81 -5.79 -19.18 6.06
CA THR A 81 -4.75 -19.79 6.91
C THR A 81 -4.79 -21.31 6.78
N VAL A 82 -3.63 -21.91 6.51
CA VAL A 82 -3.46 -23.35 6.37
C VAL A 82 -2.37 -23.84 7.33
N PRO A 83 -2.67 -24.73 8.28
CA PRO A 83 -1.65 -25.37 9.11
C PRO A 83 -0.85 -26.37 8.28
N LEU A 84 0.46 -26.42 8.52
CA LEU A 84 1.35 -27.37 7.85
C LEU A 84 1.44 -28.67 8.67
N ASN A 85 0.79 -29.72 8.20
CA ASN A 85 0.69 -31.00 8.92
C ASN A 85 2.05 -31.70 9.13
N LEU A 86 3.00 -31.46 8.23
CA LEU A 86 4.37 -32.04 8.32
C LEU A 86 5.22 -31.42 9.42
N TRP A 87 4.91 -30.17 9.80
CA TRP A 87 5.67 -29.40 10.78
C TRP A 87 4.76 -28.95 11.90
N ARG A 88 4.90 -29.51 13.07
CA ARG A 88 4.08 -29.20 14.23
C ARG A 88 4.00 -27.68 14.49
N ARG A 89 2.78 -27.14 14.53
CA ARG A 89 2.47 -25.73 14.86
C ARG A 89 2.93 -24.70 13.82
N TRP A 90 3.41 -25.12 12.64
CA TRP A 90 3.67 -24.23 11.53
C TRP A 90 2.39 -24.00 10.72
N PHE A 91 2.28 -22.81 10.16
CA PHE A 91 1.19 -22.45 9.27
C PHE A 91 1.67 -21.50 8.16
N VAL A 92 0.92 -21.45 7.08
CA VAL A 92 1.02 -20.41 6.07
C VAL A 92 -0.26 -19.59 6.07
N LYS A 93 -0.11 -18.31 5.77
CA LYS A 93 -1.20 -17.35 5.70
C LYS A 93 -1.11 -16.57 4.39
N ALA A 94 -2.21 -16.47 3.67
CA ALA A 94 -2.38 -15.57 2.53
C ALA A 94 -3.35 -14.46 2.94
N ASN A 95 -3.00 -13.22 2.64
CA ASN A 95 -3.84 -12.07 2.90
C ASN A 95 -3.95 -11.20 1.65
N ALA A 96 -5.15 -10.77 1.31
CA ALA A 96 -5.40 -9.81 0.24
C ALA A 96 -6.32 -8.70 0.77
N ARG A 97 -5.97 -7.45 0.53
CA ARG A 97 -6.72 -6.28 0.98
C ARG A 97 -6.92 -5.30 -0.16
N ALA A 98 -8.12 -4.76 -0.28
CA ALA A 98 -8.47 -3.65 -1.14
C ALA A 98 -9.04 -2.51 -0.31
N SER A 99 -8.73 -1.27 -0.68
CA SER A 99 -9.30 -0.09 -0.03
C SER A 99 -9.56 0.99 -1.07
N ILE A 100 -10.68 1.68 -0.96
CA ILE A 100 -11.09 2.74 -1.88
C ILE A 100 -11.78 3.86 -1.10
N GLY A 101 -11.52 5.10 -1.50
CA GLY A 101 -12.14 6.28 -0.90
C GLY A 101 -12.00 7.51 -1.77
N ARG A 102 -12.38 8.62 -1.19
CA ARG A 102 -12.10 9.95 -1.72
C ARG A 102 -11.19 10.68 -0.75
N ALA A 103 -10.23 11.39 -1.31
CA ALA A 103 -9.26 12.17 -0.55
C ALA A 103 -9.29 13.63 -0.98
N SER A 104 -9.00 14.51 -0.03
CA SER A 104 -8.74 15.92 -0.26
C SER A 104 -7.24 16.16 -0.20
N TYR A 105 -6.75 17.00 -1.08
CA TYR A 105 -5.38 17.48 -1.12
C TYR A 105 -5.34 18.89 -0.51
N ASP A 106 -4.41 19.10 0.40
CA ASP A 106 -4.03 20.41 0.92
C ASP A 106 -2.53 20.56 0.71
N GLY A 107 -2.11 21.59 -0.01
CA GLY A 107 -0.70 21.76 -0.32
C GLY A 107 -0.41 23.09 -1.02
N TRP A 108 0.50 23.03 -1.99
CA TRP A 108 0.99 24.18 -2.70
C TRP A 108 0.94 23.93 -4.20
N CYS A 109 0.50 24.94 -4.92
CA CYS A 109 0.48 24.95 -6.37
C CYS A 109 1.33 26.13 -6.85
N ALA A 110 1.98 25.95 -7.99
CA ALA A 110 2.70 27.02 -8.65
C ALA A 110 2.27 27.13 -10.11
N PRO A 111 2.08 28.33 -10.64
CA PRO A 111 1.80 28.51 -12.05
C PRO A 111 3.06 28.24 -12.88
N TRP A 112 2.85 27.78 -14.10
CA TRP A 112 3.91 27.72 -15.08
C TRP A 112 4.27 29.12 -15.56
N LEU A 113 5.57 29.39 -15.71
CA LEU A 113 6.13 30.64 -16.19
C LEU A 113 7.11 30.35 -17.33
N ILE A 114 7.46 31.38 -18.10
CA ILE A 114 8.59 31.37 -19.03
C ILE A 114 9.54 32.50 -18.69
N THR A 115 10.84 32.21 -18.73
CA THR A 115 11.91 33.18 -18.51
C THR A 115 12.76 33.31 -19.80
N PRO A 116 13.18 34.55 -20.19
CA PRO A 116 13.99 34.72 -21.40
C PRO A 116 15.30 33.96 -21.32
N ASP A 117 15.59 33.13 -22.35
CA ASP A 117 16.89 32.46 -22.52
C ASP A 117 17.23 32.40 -24.01
N SER A 118 18.31 33.08 -24.40
CA SER A 118 18.79 33.13 -25.79
C SER A 118 19.30 31.79 -26.31
N ARG A 119 19.51 30.80 -25.47
CA ARG A 119 19.95 29.44 -25.84
C ARG A 119 18.79 28.55 -26.23
N SER A 120 17.59 28.88 -25.82
CA SER A 120 16.37 28.12 -26.19
C SER A 120 15.93 28.48 -27.61
N PRO A 121 15.45 27.52 -28.41
CA PRO A 121 14.96 27.73 -29.77
C PRO A 121 13.87 28.80 -29.89
N ASN A 122 13.00 28.91 -28.87
CA ASN A 122 11.90 29.89 -28.82
C ASN A 122 12.26 31.15 -27.99
N GLY A 123 13.51 31.27 -27.52
CA GLY A 123 13.99 32.40 -26.73
C GLY A 123 13.59 32.36 -25.23
N TYR A 124 13.02 31.23 -24.74
CA TYR A 124 12.51 31.11 -23.38
C TYR A 124 12.82 29.71 -22.79
N LEU A 125 12.95 29.64 -21.47
CA LEU A 125 12.89 28.42 -20.67
C LEU A 125 11.54 28.34 -19.97
N LEU A 126 11.02 27.12 -19.81
CA LEU A 126 9.89 26.85 -18.95
C LEU A 126 10.35 26.79 -17.49
N ASP A 127 9.66 27.46 -16.62
CA ASP A 127 9.97 27.56 -15.20
C ASP A 127 8.70 27.49 -14.35
N VAL A 128 8.85 27.40 -13.05
CA VAL A 128 7.76 27.31 -12.07
C VAL A 128 7.73 28.61 -11.28
N GLY A 129 6.56 29.22 -11.16
CA GLY A 129 6.37 30.45 -10.41
C GLY A 129 6.36 30.26 -8.90
N GLU A 130 5.94 31.31 -8.22
CA GLU A 130 5.84 31.28 -6.76
C GLU A 130 4.77 30.28 -6.30
N TYR A 131 5.14 29.46 -5.32
CA TYR A 131 4.22 28.50 -4.71
C TYR A 131 3.18 29.23 -3.83
N THR A 132 1.91 28.95 -4.08
CA THR A 132 0.78 29.47 -3.28
C THR A 132 -0.02 28.31 -2.70
N PRO A 133 -0.64 28.47 -1.52
CA PRO A 133 -1.53 27.46 -0.96
C PRO A 133 -2.66 27.10 -1.93
N CYS A 134 -2.91 25.81 -2.10
CA CYS A 134 -4.04 25.34 -2.90
C CYS A 134 -4.63 24.08 -2.28
N ASP A 135 -5.90 23.84 -2.58
CA ASP A 135 -6.64 22.65 -2.17
C ASP A 135 -7.38 22.03 -3.35
N ASP A 136 -7.57 20.72 -3.28
CA ASP A 136 -8.35 19.95 -4.25
C ASP A 136 -9.08 18.83 -3.52
N ALA A 137 -10.36 18.64 -3.80
CA ALA A 137 -11.20 17.73 -3.03
C ALA A 137 -11.88 16.66 -3.89
N GLY A 138 -12.14 15.52 -3.27
CA GLY A 138 -12.93 14.46 -3.87
C GLY A 138 -12.18 13.56 -4.84
N ASN A 139 -10.87 13.60 -4.84
CA ASN A 139 -10.02 12.76 -5.67
C ASN A 139 -10.16 11.28 -5.30
N LYS A 140 -10.22 10.42 -6.30
CA LYS A 140 -10.28 8.98 -6.09
C LYS A 140 -8.93 8.46 -5.62
N ASP A 141 -8.93 7.75 -4.51
CA ASP A 141 -7.76 7.13 -3.90
C ASP A 141 -8.09 5.67 -3.55
N TRP A 142 -7.25 4.74 -4.01
CA TRP A 142 -7.44 3.32 -3.72
C TRP A 142 -6.10 2.57 -3.67
N TYR A 143 -6.09 1.44 -2.98
CA TYR A 143 -4.95 0.53 -3.02
C TYR A 143 -5.39 -0.94 -3.01
N LEU A 144 -4.52 -1.77 -3.55
CA LEU A 144 -4.55 -3.23 -3.44
C LEU A 144 -3.28 -3.69 -2.75
N GLU A 145 -3.42 -4.70 -1.89
CA GLU A 145 -2.30 -5.29 -1.17
C GLU A 145 -2.48 -6.81 -1.13
N ALA A 146 -1.40 -7.56 -1.34
CA ALA A 146 -1.38 -9.02 -1.20
C ALA A 146 -0.13 -9.44 -0.44
N ARG A 147 -0.27 -10.42 0.48
CA ARG A 147 0.81 -10.93 1.32
C ARG A 147 0.76 -12.44 1.46
N GLY A 148 1.93 -13.06 1.47
CA GLY A 148 2.13 -14.46 1.86
C GLY A 148 3.04 -14.53 3.07
N LEU A 149 2.61 -15.21 4.12
CA LEU A 149 3.32 -15.31 5.39
C LEU A 149 3.51 -16.76 5.80
N ILE A 150 4.61 -17.07 6.44
CA ILE A 150 4.82 -18.32 7.16
C ILE A 150 5.04 -17.99 8.64
N GLY A 151 4.48 -18.79 9.52
CA GLY A 151 4.61 -18.58 10.96
C GLY A 151 4.59 -19.88 11.74
N ARG A 152 4.89 -19.77 13.03
CA ARG A 152 4.89 -20.89 13.96
C ARG A 152 4.28 -20.49 15.29
N ASP A 153 3.42 -21.35 15.86
CA ASP A 153 2.83 -21.15 17.17
C ASP A 153 3.75 -21.65 18.29
N PHE A 154 4.00 -20.81 19.28
CA PHE A 154 4.62 -21.10 20.56
C PHE A 154 3.59 -20.88 21.67
N ILE A 155 3.11 -21.96 22.28
CA ILE A 155 2.08 -21.90 23.31
C ILE A 155 2.75 -22.10 24.67
N PHE A 156 2.59 -21.10 25.52
CA PHE A 156 3.13 -21.11 26.87
C PHE A 156 2.07 -20.58 27.86
N ARG A 157 1.64 -21.44 28.79
CA ARG A 157 0.56 -21.16 29.75
C ARG A 157 -0.72 -20.72 29.04
N SER A 158 -1.23 -19.52 29.35
CA SER A 158 -2.46 -18.94 28.80
C SER A 158 -2.25 -18.12 27.53
N TRP A 159 -1.03 -18.11 26.96
CA TRP A 159 -0.69 -17.34 25.78
C TRP A 159 -0.16 -18.21 24.64
N ALA A 160 -0.54 -17.85 23.43
CA ALA A 160 0.12 -18.30 22.21
C ALA A 160 0.79 -17.11 21.53
N TRP A 161 2.04 -17.30 21.14
CA TRP A 161 2.85 -16.33 20.40
C TRP A 161 3.18 -16.90 19.04
N SER A 162 2.90 -16.18 17.99
CA SER A 162 3.09 -16.63 16.61
C SER A 162 3.92 -15.61 15.85
N PRO A 163 5.26 -15.70 15.88
CA PRO A 163 6.10 -14.96 14.93
C PRO A 163 5.79 -15.38 13.50
N GLU A 164 5.79 -14.40 12.61
CA GLU A 164 5.45 -14.53 11.19
C GLU A 164 6.44 -13.71 10.37
N VAL A 165 6.80 -14.22 9.19
CA VAL A 165 7.60 -13.52 8.20
C VAL A 165 7.09 -13.86 6.81
N GLY A 166 7.29 -12.98 5.85
CA GLY A 166 6.79 -13.27 4.50
C GLY A 166 7.22 -12.26 3.44
N VAL A 167 6.42 -12.17 2.40
CA VAL A 167 6.56 -11.20 1.32
C VAL A 167 5.22 -10.54 1.06
N GLY A 168 5.25 -9.25 0.77
CA GLY A 168 4.07 -8.46 0.44
C GLY A 168 4.30 -7.55 -0.76
N VAL A 169 3.21 -7.30 -1.48
CA VAL A 169 3.16 -6.31 -2.56
C VAL A 169 1.98 -5.38 -2.32
N ARG A 170 2.18 -4.11 -2.60
CA ARG A 170 1.12 -3.09 -2.49
C ARG A 170 1.15 -2.20 -3.72
N HIS A 171 -0.02 -1.92 -4.26
CA HIS A 171 -0.26 -0.98 -5.35
C HIS A 171 -1.22 0.10 -4.88
N LEU A 172 -0.82 1.37 -4.98
CA LEU A 172 -1.66 2.53 -4.71
C LEU A 172 -1.93 3.27 -6.00
N SER A 173 -3.08 3.94 -6.04
CA SER A 173 -3.43 4.84 -7.13
C SER A 173 -4.17 6.05 -6.56
N ASN A 174 -3.59 7.21 -6.81
CA ASN A 174 -4.11 8.49 -6.37
C ASN A 174 -4.58 9.31 -7.59
N GLY A 175 -5.67 10.04 -7.43
CA GLY A 175 -6.12 11.02 -8.38
C GLY A 175 -5.73 12.45 -7.94
N ILE A 176 -5.70 13.36 -8.88
CA ILE A 176 -5.59 14.81 -8.64
C ILE A 176 -6.46 15.56 -9.68
N SER A 177 -7.07 16.66 -9.29
CA SER A 177 -7.88 17.53 -10.19
C SER A 177 -8.87 16.74 -11.07
N GLY A 178 -9.50 15.71 -10.50
CA GLY A 178 -10.42 14.84 -11.24
C GLY A 178 -9.76 13.78 -12.12
N ILE A 179 -8.44 13.77 -12.28
CA ILE A 179 -7.69 12.79 -13.07
C ILE A 179 -7.45 11.53 -12.23
N ASN A 180 -8.18 10.45 -12.54
CA ASN A 180 -7.99 9.16 -11.86
C ASN A 180 -6.68 8.51 -12.27
N GLY A 181 -5.94 7.97 -11.29
CA GLY A 181 -4.68 7.25 -11.55
C GLY A 181 -3.54 8.17 -12.02
N PHE A 182 -3.60 9.44 -11.68
CA PHE A 182 -2.54 10.40 -11.96
C PHE A 182 -1.20 9.94 -11.40
N ARG A 183 -1.21 9.42 -10.16
CA ARG A 183 -0.05 8.84 -9.48
C ARG A 183 -0.30 7.39 -9.13
N THR A 184 0.68 6.54 -9.36
CA THR A 184 0.64 5.13 -8.98
C THR A 184 1.94 4.74 -8.29
N ASP A 185 1.82 4.12 -7.11
CA ASP A 185 2.92 3.65 -6.30
C ASP A 185 2.85 2.13 -6.17
N ASN A 186 3.99 1.47 -6.29
CA ASN A 186 4.09 0.03 -6.12
C ASN A 186 5.20 -0.27 -5.11
N TYR A 187 4.91 -1.12 -4.15
CA TYR A 187 5.86 -1.50 -3.10
C TYR A 187 6.00 -3.01 -3.03
N LEU A 188 7.23 -3.47 -3.00
CA LEU A 188 7.63 -4.82 -2.60
C LEU A 188 8.26 -4.71 -1.21
N TYR A 189 7.78 -5.51 -0.25
CA TYR A 189 8.26 -5.42 1.13
C TYR A 189 8.29 -6.78 1.82
N VAL A 190 9.03 -6.86 2.92
CA VAL A 190 9.12 -8.03 3.81
C VAL A 190 8.37 -7.71 5.11
N PRO A 191 7.20 -8.31 5.35
CA PRO A 191 6.51 -8.24 6.63
C PRO A 191 7.19 -9.17 7.64
N ILE A 192 7.41 -8.65 8.85
CA ILE A 192 7.90 -9.37 10.02
C ILE A 192 6.99 -9.02 11.18
N GLY A 193 6.29 -10.00 11.74
CA GLY A 193 5.29 -9.73 12.75
C GLY A 193 5.19 -10.79 13.83
N ILE A 194 4.38 -10.50 14.81
CA ILE A 194 4.01 -11.42 15.87
C ILE A 194 2.53 -11.27 16.20
N THR A 195 1.84 -12.40 16.29
CA THR A 195 0.47 -12.48 16.80
C THR A 195 0.46 -13.10 18.19
N ALA A 196 -0.06 -12.38 19.18
CA ALA A 196 -0.29 -12.90 20.52
C ALA A 196 -1.78 -13.24 20.69
N ARG A 197 -2.08 -14.40 21.28
CA ARG A 197 -3.47 -14.83 21.56
C ARG A 197 -3.60 -15.29 22.99
N THR A 198 -4.74 -14.91 23.61
CA THR A 198 -5.09 -15.34 24.97
C THR A 198 -6.59 -15.49 25.12
N HIS A 199 -7.02 -16.24 26.16
CA HIS A 199 -8.44 -16.35 26.51
C HIS A 199 -8.92 -15.12 27.29
N VAL A 200 -10.07 -14.59 26.88
CA VAL A 200 -10.86 -13.64 27.66
C VAL A 200 -12.26 -14.24 27.81
N GLY A 201 -12.51 -14.82 28.98
CA GLY A 201 -13.66 -15.70 29.20
C GLY A 201 -13.60 -16.93 28.30
N SER A 202 -14.67 -17.20 27.56
CA SER A 202 -14.75 -18.31 26.60
C SER A 202 -14.23 -17.96 25.20
N ARG A 203 -13.73 -16.76 24.98
CA ARG A 203 -13.30 -16.25 23.66
C ARG A 203 -11.81 -16.07 23.60
N VAL A 204 -11.26 -16.11 22.38
CA VAL A 204 -9.83 -15.84 22.14
C VAL A 204 -9.67 -14.43 21.62
N LEU A 205 -8.97 -13.59 22.35
CA LEU A 205 -8.50 -12.28 21.93
C LEU A 205 -7.15 -12.43 21.24
N SER A 206 -6.97 -11.78 20.08
CA SER A 206 -5.70 -11.77 19.36
C SER A 206 -5.20 -10.34 19.20
N PHE A 207 -3.90 -10.15 19.42
CA PHE A 207 -3.18 -8.91 19.11
C PHE A 207 -2.14 -9.21 18.04
N ASN A 208 -2.06 -8.41 17.02
CA ASN A 208 -1.02 -8.49 16.00
C ASN A 208 -0.23 -7.19 15.97
N VAL A 209 1.09 -7.31 15.89
CA VAL A 209 2.01 -6.21 15.57
C VAL A 209 2.94 -6.70 14.48
N GLU A 210 3.11 -5.90 13.44
CA GLU A 210 3.90 -6.25 12.26
C GLU A 210 4.67 -5.01 11.79
N SER A 211 5.90 -5.20 11.36
CA SER A 211 6.72 -4.22 10.65
C SER A 211 6.92 -4.68 9.22
N ASP A 212 6.65 -3.81 8.25
CA ASP A 212 6.95 -4.05 6.84
C ASP A 212 8.24 -3.32 6.47
N LEU A 213 9.23 -4.03 5.94
CA LEU A 213 10.48 -3.47 5.48
C LEU A 213 10.42 -3.32 3.96
N LEU A 214 10.47 -2.09 3.45
CA LEU A 214 10.43 -1.81 2.02
C LEU A 214 11.72 -2.33 1.36
N VAL A 215 11.56 -3.24 0.40
CA VAL A 215 12.66 -3.77 -0.41
C VAL A 215 12.86 -2.90 -1.64
N HIS A 216 11.77 -2.55 -2.31
CA HIS A 216 11.78 -1.74 -3.51
C HIS A 216 10.41 -1.08 -3.70
N GLY A 217 10.43 0.20 -4.01
CA GLY A 217 9.27 0.98 -4.41
C GLY A 217 9.52 1.61 -5.78
N TRP A 218 8.48 1.69 -6.58
CA TRP A 218 8.51 2.47 -7.81
C TRP A 218 7.20 3.21 -7.97
N GLN A 219 7.32 4.48 -8.30
CA GLN A 219 6.20 5.37 -8.52
C GLN A 219 6.19 5.86 -9.95
N THR A 220 5.03 6.08 -10.51
CA THR A 220 4.85 6.76 -11.79
C THR A 220 3.84 7.88 -11.63
N THR A 221 4.22 9.10 -12.00
CA THR A 221 3.33 10.25 -12.10
C THR A 221 3.05 10.53 -13.57
N ARG A 222 1.78 10.52 -13.93
CA ARG A 222 1.32 10.63 -15.31
C ARG A 222 1.03 12.08 -15.67
N HIS A 223 2.08 12.88 -15.81
CA HIS A 223 1.93 14.27 -16.23
C HIS A 223 1.41 14.42 -17.67
N SER A 224 1.57 13.38 -18.50
CA SER A 224 0.93 13.34 -19.83
C SER A 224 -0.61 13.46 -19.80
N LEU A 225 -1.24 13.23 -18.65
CA LEU A 225 -2.69 13.37 -18.45
C LEU A 225 -3.12 14.81 -18.09
N LEU A 226 -2.19 15.72 -17.82
CA LEU A 226 -2.51 17.12 -17.50
C LEU A 226 -3.08 17.87 -18.73
N GLY A 227 -2.79 17.36 -19.94
CA GLY A 227 -3.29 17.97 -21.17
C GLY A 227 -2.52 19.22 -21.58
N ASP A 228 -2.95 19.80 -22.70
CA ASP A 228 -2.43 21.06 -23.21
C ASP A 228 -3.06 22.24 -22.48
N GLY A 229 -2.31 23.31 -22.31
CA GLY A 229 -2.80 24.50 -21.62
C GLY A 229 -2.21 25.79 -22.18
N VAL A 230 -3.06 26.80 -22.36
CA VAL A 230 -2.63 28.16 -22.70
C VAL A 230 -2.38 28.92 -21.40
N VAL A 231 -1.19 29.46 -21.25
CA VAL A 231 -0.83 30.36 -20.16
C VAL A 231 -0.91 31.79 -20.70
N PRO A 232 -1.81 32.64 -20.21
CA PRO A 232 -2.01 33.99 -20.69
C PRO A 232 -0.74 34.85 -20.55
N ALA A 233 -0.59 35.84 -21.43
CA ALA A 233 0.45 36.82 -21.36
C ALA A 233 0.44 37.58 -20.02
N THR A 234 1.61 37.88 -19.48
CA THR A 234 1.82 38.73 -18.32
C THR A 234 2.54 40.03 -18.77
N PRO A 235 2.68 41.04 -17.89
CA PRO A 235 3.47 42.23 -18.22
C PRO A 235 4.96 41.93 -18.55
N THR A 236 5.46 40.77 -18.14
CA THR A 236 6.87 40.37 -18.26
C THR A 236 7.11 39.17 -19.18
N ALA A 237 6.06 38.50 -19.66
CA ALA A 237 6.16 37.33 -20.51
C ALA A 237 5.00 37.27 -21.53
N PRO A 238 5.25 36.85 -22.79
CA PRO A 238 4.20 36.64 -23.76
C PRO A 238 3.31 35.44 -23.39
N GLU A 239 2.17 35.31 -24.07
CA GLU A 239 1.34 34.12 -24.01
C GLU A 239 2.14 32.91 -24.54
N PHE A 240 1.97 31.76 -23.92
CA PHE A 240 2.56 30.50 -24.34
C PHE A 240 1.63 29.33 -24.14
N THR A 241 1.86 28.28 -24.87
CA THR A 241 1.10 27.02 -24.75
C THR A 241 2.00 25.94 -24.19
N ILE A 242 1.55 25.23 -23.19
CA ILE A 242 2.12 23.96 -22.77
C ILE A 242 1.53 22.89 -23.67
N ASP A 243 2.35 22.24 -24.49
CA ASP A 243 1.90 21.24 -25.47
C ASP A 243 1.85 19.85 -24.84
N GLY A 244 2.50 19.63 -23.69
CA GLY A 244 2.43 18.43 -22.91
C GLY A 244 3.69 18.10 -22.11
N PHE A 245 3.56 17.07 -21.31
CA PHE A 245 4.62 16.53 -20.45
C PHE A 245 4.82 15.05 -20.74
N SER A 246 6.04 14.53 -20.53
CA SER A 246 6.25 13.09 -20.43
C SER A 246 5.82 12.59 -19.05
N ASP A 247 5.52 11.29 -18.95
CA ASP A 247 5.38 10.67 -17.63
C ASP A 247 6.72 10.55 -16.94
N VAL A 248 6.73 10.69 -15.61
CA VAL A 248 7.93 10.55 -14.79
C VAL A 248 7.82 9.31 -13.90
N SER A 249 8.93 8.59 -13.75
CA SER A 249 9.01 7.42 -12.87
C SER A 249 10.15 7.59 -11.87
N PHE A 250 9.89 7.18 -10.64
CA PHE A 250 10.81 7.28 -9.51
C PHE A 250 11.07 5.91 -8.91
N ASP A 251 12.32 5.62 -8.54
CA ASP A 251 12.67 4.49 -7.70
C ASP A 251 12.80 4.94 -6.24
N GLN A 252 12.12 4.24 -5.34
CA GLN A 252 12.14 4.50 -3.90
C GLN A 252 12.83 3.33 -3.18
N ARG A 253 13.95 3.62 -2.54
CA ARG A 253 14.74 2.64 -1.81
C ARG A 253 14.83 3.05 -0.35
N GLY A 254 14.12 2.37 0.48
CA GLY A 254 14.09 2.67 1.91
C GLY A 254 12.70 3.12 2.36
N GLY A 255 12.30 2.52 3.45
CA GLY A 255 11.01 2.75 4.05
C GLY A 255 10.62 1.59 4.94
N TRP A 256 9.65 1.85 5.76
CA TRP A 256 9.10 0.85 6.66
C TRP A 256 7.66 1.18 7.01
N ALA A 257 6.93 0.16 7.44
CA ALA A 257 5.62 0.35 8.05
C ALA A 257 5.53 -0.34 9.39
N VAL A 258 4.59 0.11 10.20
CA VAL A 258 4.12 -0.61 11.39
C VAL A 258 2.62 -0.76 11.30
N ARG A 259 2.14 -1.97 11.59
CA ARG A 259 0.73 -2.32 11.71
C ARG A 259 0.48 -2.84 13.11
N ALA A 260 -0.62 -2.44 13.70
CA ALA A 260 -1.12 -3.07 14.91
C ALA A 260 -2.63 -3.28 14.79
N SER A 261 -3.11 -4.43 15.27
CA SER A 261 -4.54 -4.71 15.35
C SER A 261 -4.87 -5.57 16.55
N ALA A 262 -6.11 -5.46 17.01
CA ALA A 262 -6.68 -6.34 18.02
C ALA A 262 -7.93 -6.99 17.44
N ARG A 263 -8.03 -8.32 17.47
CA ARG A 263 -9.17 -9.06 16.94
C ARG A 263 -9.93 -9.75 18.07
N TYR A 264 -11.22 -9.45 18.19
CA TYR A 264 -12.08 -10.00 19.21
C TYR A 264 -13.35 -10.60 18.58
N PRO A 265 -13.68 -11.88 18.88
CA PRO A 265 -14.95 -12.49 18.46
C PRO A 265 -16.10 -11.89 19.27
N ILE A 266 -16.96 -11.09 18.65
CA ILE A 266 -18.13 -10.48 19.31
C ILE A 266 -19.32 -11.42 19.34
N TYR A 267 -19.47 -12.28 18.32
CA TYR A 267 -20.52 -13.28 18.27
C TYR A 267 -20.10 -14.46 17.38
N ARG A 268 -20.21 -15.71 17.85
CA ARG A 268 -19.89 -16.95 17.09
C ARG A 268 -18.73 -16.77 16.10
N ARG A 269 -19.06 -16.45 14.82
CA ARG A 269 -18.10 -16.26 13.71
C ARG A 269 -17.81 -14.80 13.40
N LEU A 270 -18.50 -13.86 14.07
CA LEU A 270 -18.36 -12.43 13.83
C LEU A 270 -17.18 -11.86 14.65
N LEU A 271 -16.29 -11.17 14.00
CA LEU A 271 -15.07 -10.60 14.54
C LEU A 271 -15.12 -9.08 14.46
N LEU A 272 -14.62 -8.41 15.48
CA LEU A 272 -14.31 -6.96 15.47
C LEU A 272 -12.80 -6.81 15.47
N GLU A 273 -12.28 -5.93 14.59
CA GLU A 273 -10.83 -5.69 14.47
C GLU A 273 -10.53 -4.20 14.28
N PRO A 274 -10.34 -3.43 15.37
CA PRO A 274 -9.68 -2.14 15.28
C PRO A 274 -8.22 -2.32 14.85
N TYR A 275 -7.70 -1.35 14.04
CA TYR A 275 -6.33 -1.39 13.56
C TYR A 275 -5.76 0.01 13.34
N VAL A 276 -4.45 0.06 13.32
CA VAL A 276 -3.65 1.21 12.90
C VAL A 276 -2.58 0.73 11.92
N LEU A 277 -2.26 1.60 10.95
CA LEU A 277 -1.21 1.39 9.97
C LEU A 277 -0.45 2.71 9.81
N TYR A 278 0.86 2.63 9.85
CA TYR A 278 1.77 3.73 9.59
C TYR A 278 2.80 3.30 8.56
N TRP A 279 2.97 4.06 7.49
CA TRP A 279 4.04 3.93 6.51
C TRP A 279 4.93 5.16 6.56
N ARG A 280 6.23 4.93 6.38
CA ARG A 280 7.21 5.96 6.05
C ARG A 280 8.03 5.47 4.88
N VAL A 281 8.06 6.25 3.79
CA VAL A 281 8.85 5.98 2.59
C VAL A 281 9.87 7.11 2.45
N ALA A 282 11.12 6.78 2.19
CA ALA A 282 12.20 7.76 2.02
C ALA A 282 12.06 8.49 0.67
N ASP A 283 12.84 9.55 0.49
CA ASP A 283 12.95 10.25 -0.78
C ASP A 283 13.28 9.29 -1.91
N SER A 284 12.79 9.57 -3.11
CA SER A 284 13.14 8.82 -4.32
C SER A 284 14.51 9.22 -4.85
N ASP A 285 15.01 8.46 -5.82
CA ASP A 285 16.02 8.94 -6.73
C ASP A 285 15.46 10.10 -7.57
N VAL A 286 16.37 10.99 -8.03
CA VAL A 286 16.02 12.09 -8.93
C VAL A 286 15.63 11.54 -10.29
N SER A 287 14.56 12.06 -10.88
CA SER A 287 14.08 11.71 -12.22
C SER A 287 13.94 12.94 -13.10
N VAL A 288 14.02 12.73 -14.41
CA VAL A 288 13.93 13.80 -15.41
C VAL A 288 12.67 13.61 -16.24
N GLU A 289 11.93 14.68 -16.39
CA GLU A 289 10.74 14.80 -17.22
C GLU A 289 11.01 15.75 -18.39
N THR A 290 10.41 15.52 -19.54
CA THR A 290 10.45 16.43 -20.67
C THR A 290 9.11 17.15 -20.81
N ALA A 291 9.17 18.48 -20.72
CA ALA A 291 8.06 19.37 -21.06
C ALA A 291 8.23 19.89 -22.49
N THR A 292 7.13 19.99 -23.23
CA THR A 292 7.07 20.65 -24.52
C THR A 292 6.17 21.88 -24.42
N PHE A 293 6.62 23.00 -24.97
CA PHE A 293 5.88 24.26 -24.92
C PHE A 293 6.18 25.14 -26.15
N THR A 294 5.23 25.97 -26.52
CA THR A 294 5.29 26.83 -27.71
C THR A 294 5.14 28.29 -27.31
N VAL A 295 6.06 29.14 -27.75
CA VAL A 295 6.03 30.61 -27.57
C VAL A 295 6.07 31.28 -28.95
N ASN A 296 5.13 32.17 -29.25
CA ASN A 296 5.02 32.87 -30.55
C ASN A 296 5.05 31.90 -31.76
N GLY A 297 4.45 30.71 -31.63
CA GLY A 297 4.42 29.68 -32.67
C GLY A 297 5.72 28.87 -32.83
N VAL A 298 6.75 29.09 -31.99
CA VAL A 298 8.02 28.35 -32.01
C VAL A 298 8.03 27.34 -30.87
N PRO A 299 8.06 26.02 -31.14
CA PRO A 299 8.12 25.00 -30.11
C PRO A 299 9.50 24.87 -29.49
N ALA A 300 9.55 24.53 -28.21
CA ALA A 300 10.77 24.16 -27.50
C ALA A 300 10.52 22.97 -26.54
N ARG A 301 11.61 22.39 -26.07
CA ARG A 301 11.59 21.31 -25.07
C ARG A 301 12.48 21.69 -23.91
N GLU A 302 12.00 21.41 -22.70
CA GLU A 302 12.72 21.62 -21.46
C GLU A 302 12.81 20.32 -20.68
N GLN A 303 13.95 20.09 -20.01
CA GLN A 303 14.13 18.98 -19.09
C GLN A 303 13.95 19.48 -17.66
N LEU A 304 12.91 19.02 -17.01
CA LEU A 304 12.60 19.34 -15.64
C LEU A 304 13.06 18.19 -14.74
N THR A 305 13.64 18.54 -13.60
CA THR A 305 14.16 17.58 -12.63
C THR A 305 13.22 17.47 -11.44
N PHE A 306 12.79 16.27 -11.12
CA PHE A 306 11.86 15.99 -10.03
C PHE A 306 12.43 14.97 -9.05
N LEU A 307 11.96 15.06 -7.85
CA LEU A 307 12.21 14.16 -6.73
C LEU A 307 10.88 13.91 -6.01
N GLU A 308 10.54 12.67 -5.74
CA GLU A 308 9.44 12.36 -4.83
C GLU A 308 9.94 12.48 -3.39
N PRO A 309 9.44 13.44 -2.61
CA PRO A 309 9.92 13.65 -1.26
C PRO A 309 9.51 12.54 -0.31
N MET A 310 10.26 12.41 0.79
CA MET A 310 9.91 11.51 1.88
C MET A 310 8.47 11.75 2.33
N ASN A 311 7.74 10.66 2.51
CA ASN A 311 6.35 10.74 2.90
C ASN A 311 5.99 9.79 4.04
N THR A 312 4.89 10.13 4.70
CA THR A 312 4.30 9.28 5.74
C THR A 312 2.80 9.10 5.48
N THR A 313 2.33 7.88 5.68
CA THR A 313 0.90 7.54 5.61
C THR A 313 0.43 7.02 6.95
N ARG A 314 -0.69 7.50 7.44
CA ARG A 314 -1.37 7.00 8.65
C ARG A 314 -2.77 6.55 8.27
N GLU A 315 -3.16 5.39 8.77
CA GLU A 315 -4.51 4.86 8.61
C GLU A 315 -4.97 4.30 9.95
N VAL A 316 -6.15 4.71 10.38
CA VAL A 316 -6.80 4.21 11.62
C VAL A 316 -8.20 3.78 11.24
N GLY A 317 -8.56 2.56 11.59
CA GLY A 317 -9.86 2.02 11.17
C GLY A 317 -10.37 0.88 12.04
N VAL A 318 -11.56 0.42 11.65
CA VAL A 318 -12.21 -0.73 12.26
C VAL A 318 -12.78 -1.63 11.16
N LYS A 319 -12.63 -2.95 11.35
CA LYS A 319 -13.17 -3.98 10.45
C LYS A 319 -14.15 -4.88 11.21
N LEU A 320 -15.17 -5.33 10.51
CA LEU A 320 -16.03 -6.43 10.90
C LEU A 320 -15.74 -7.62 10.00
N GLY A 321 -15.52 -8.78 10.58
CA GLY A 321 -15.12 -9.98 9.87
C GLY A 321 -16.02 -11.17 10.13
N LEU A 322 -16.13 -12.05 9.12
CA LEU A 322 -16.76 -13.36 9.24
C LEU A 322 -15.71 -14.45 9.05
N ARG A 323 -15.69 -15.42 9.97
CA ARG A 323 -14.83 -16.60 9.90
C ARG A 323 -15.61 -17.81 9.37
N PHE A 324 -15.00 -18.56 8.46
CA PHE A 324 -15.54 -19.78 7.85
C PHE A 324 -14.66 -20.99 8.17
#